data_dc6c1ca81e8206a7feaf707374df031d
#
_entry.id   dc6c1ca81e8206a7feaf707374df031d
#
_cell.length_a   1.000
_cell.length_b   1.000
_cell.length_c   1.000
_cell.angle_alpha   90.00
_cell.angle_beta   90.00
_cell.angle_gamma   90.00
#
_symmetry.space_group_name_H-M   'P 1'
#
loop_
_entity.id
_entity.type
_entity.pdbx_description
1 polymer ?
#
loop_
_entity_poly.entity_id
_entity_poly.type
_entity_poly.pdbx_seq_one_letter_code
_entity_poly.pdbx_strand_id
1 'polypeptide(L)'
;MQRPNILFCIADDAAWLHFGAYGCGWVSTPVFDGVAARGVLFENCYTPNAKSAPSRASLLTGRYSWQLGEAGNHICHFPEDIKVFTEALEEAGYDVAFTGKGWAPGNPGMKDGRKRQLTGEA
;
A
#
# COMPACT_ATOMS: atom_id res chain seq x y z
N MET A 1 2.13 25.12 -9.61
CA MET A 1 3.08 24.22 -8.92
C MET A 1 3.21 22.94 -9.74
N GLN A 2 4.40 22.46 -9.99
CA GLN A 2 4.61 21.19 -10.69
C GLN A 2 4.26 20.05 -9.70
N ARG A 3 3.43 19.10 -10.14
CA ARG A 3 3.05 17.94 -9.33
C ARG A 3 4.24 16.95 -9.29
N PRO A 4 4.63 16.43 -8.12
CA PRO A 4 5.71 15.44 -8.04
C PRO A 4 5.24 14.07 -8.56
N ASN A 5 6.16 13.32 -9.16
CA ASN A 5 5.95 11.89 -9.36
C ASN A 5 6.07 11.15 -8.02
N ILE A 6 5.24 10.13 -7.81
CA ILE A 6 5.18 9.35 -6.58
C ILE A 6 5.48 7.89 -6.92
N LEU A 7 6.53 7.33 -6.33
CA LEU A 7 6.81 5.90 -6.38
C LEU A 7 6.60 5.30 -4.98
N PHE A 8 5.61 4.40 -4.86
CA PHE A 8 5.29 3.73 -3.62
C PHE A 8 5.69 2.25 -3.69
N CYS A 9 6.82 1.91 -3.09
CA CYS A 9 7.34 0.55 -3.06
C CYS A 9 6.89 -0.17 -1.78
N ILE A 10 6.31 -1.35 -1.91
CA ILE A 10 5.84 -2.17 -0.80
C ILE A 10 6.56 -3.52 -0.85
N ALA A 11 7.31 -3.85 0.19
CA ALA A 11 7.84 -5.20 0.38
C ALA A 11 6.77 -6.05 1.10
N ASP A 12 6.32 -7.14 0.43
CA ASP A 12 5.34 -8.06 1.01
C ASP A 12 6.04 -9.04 1.95
N ASP A 13 5.41 -9.35 3.07
CA ASP A 13 5.92 -10.29 4.09
C ASP A 13 7.33 -9.92 4.66
N ALA A 14 7.70 -8.64 4.60
CA ALA A 14 8.97 -8.16 5.15
C ALA A 14 8.77 -7.48 6.52
N ALA A 15 9.67 -7.76 7.44
CA ALA A 15 9.77 -7.07 8.72
C ALA A 15 10.95 -6.09 8.71
N TRP A 16 10.95 -5.11 9.61
CA TRP A 16 12.03 -4.15 9.77
C TRP A 16 13.41 -4.82 9.95
N LEU A 17 13.45 -6.00 10.59
CA LEU A 17 14.65 -6.82 10.77
C LEU A 17 15.29 -7.31 9.47
N HIS A 18 14.64 -7.17 8.32
CA HIS A 18 15.14 -7.60 7.02
C HIS A 18 15.88 -6.49 6.24
N PHE A 19 16.05 -5.30 6.83
CA PHE A 19 16.65 -4.16 6.13
C PHE A 19 17.92 -3.67 6.84
N GLY A 20 18.97 -3.39 6.06
CA GLY A 20 20.25 -2.92 6.55
C GLY A 20 20.15 -1.62 7.35
N ALA A 21 19.34 -0.67 6.89
CA ALA A 21 19.09 0.60 7.60
C ALA A 21 18.53 0.43 9.02
N TYR A 22 17.93 -0.72 9.31
CA TYR A 22 17.48 -1.11 10.66
C TYR A 22 18.43 -2.06 11.38
N GLY A 23 19.66 -2.24 10.87
CA GLY A 23 20.70 -3.06 11.51
C GLY A 23 20.74 -4.52 11.05
N CYS A 24 20.04 -4.91 9.99
CA CYS A 24 20.12 -6.25 9.43
C CYS A 24 21.54 -6.52 8.88
N GLY A 25 22.22 -7.54 9.42
CA GLY A 25 23.57 -7.92 8.95
C GLY A 25 23.59 -9.13 8.01
N TRP A 26 22.45 -9.78 7.74
CA TRP A 26 22.37 -11.02 6.97
C TRP A 26 21.59 -10.90 5.66
N VAL A 27 20.88 -9.78 5.45
CA VAL A 27 20.27 -9.41 4.16
C VAL A 27 20.89 -8.10 3.68
N SER A 28 21.30 -8.04 2.42
CA SER A 28 21.81 -6.83 1.80
C SER A 28 20.68 -6.05 1.13
N THR A 29 20.45 -4.82 1.57
CA THR A 29 19.40 -3.94 1.05
C THR A 29 19.93 -2.55 0.63
N PRO A 30 20.98 -2.49 -0.24
CA PRO A 30 21.72 -1.26 -0.50
C PRO A 30 20.86 -0.13 -1.10
N VAL A 31 19.84 -0.46 -1.89
CA VAL A 31 18.94 0.54 -2.48
C VAL A 31 18.03 1.14 -1.40
N PHE A 32 17.44 0.31 -0.55
CA PHE A 32 16.63 0.76 0.58
C PHE A 32 17.46 1.62 1.54
N ASP A 33 18.65 1.14 1.89
CA ASP A 33 19.55 1.83 2.80
C ASP A 33 20.01 3.18 2.22
N GLY A 34 20.23 3.23 0.90
CA GLY A 34 20.54 4.47 0.19
C GLY A 34 19.37 5.47 0.16
N VAL A 35 18.13 5.00 0.09
CA VAL A 35 16.94 5.87 0.22
C VAL A 35 16.80 6.37 1.65
N ALA A 36 16.96 5.50 2.63
CA ALA A 36 16.92 5.85 4.06
C ALA A 36 17.98 6.92 4.42
N ALA A 37 19.18 6.80 3.89
CA ALA A 37 20.27 7.76 4.15
C ALA A 37 20.02 9.15 3.55
N ARG A 38 19.20 9.26 2.50
CA ARG A 38 18.90 10.54 1.82
C ARG A 38 17.50 11.09 2.16
N GLY A 39 16.68 10.29 2.82
CA GLY A 39 15.30 10.60 3.15
C GLY A 39 15.04 10.61 4.65
N VAL A 40 13.88 10.09 5.03
CA VAL A 40 13.48 9.93 6.43
C VAL A 40 13.28 8.45 6.71
N LEU A 41 13.97 7.92 7.70
CA LEU A 41 13.78 6.57 8.22
C LEU A 41 12.85 6.63 9.43
N PHE A 42 11.71 5.93 9.36
CA PHE A 42 10.77 5.82 10.47
C PHE A 42 11.10 4.58 11.31
N GLU A 43 11.57 4.76 12.51
CA GLU A 43 11.90 3.66 13.44
C GLU A 43 10.63 3.05 14.08
N ASN A 44 9.56 3.82 14.16
CA ASN A 44 8.30 3.44 14.80
C ASN A 44 7.13 3.58 13.81
N CYS A 45 7.11 2.73 12.79
CA CYS A 45 6.03 2.66 11.81
C CYS A 45 5.37 1.27 11.88
N TYR A 46 4.15 1.21 12.38
CA TYR A 46 3.43 -0.03 12.64
C TYR A 46 2.31 -0.24 11.63
N THR A 47 2.20 -1.47 11.12
CA THR A 47 1.03 -1.87 10.34
C THR A 47 -0.14 -2.16 11.28
N PRO A 48 -1.37 -1.75 10.94
CA PRO A 48 -2.55 -2.03 11.76
C PRO A 48 -2.99 -3.50 11.70
N ASN A 49 -2.47 -4.28 10.77
CA ASN A 49 -2.78 -5.70 10.60
C ASN A 49 -1.61 -6.42 9.92
N ALA A 50 -1.25 -7.60 10.43
CA ALA A 50 -0.12 -8.39 9.92
C ALA A 50 -0.44 -9.22 8.66
N LYS A 51 -1.67 -9.18 8.15
CA LYS A 51 -2.08 -9.87 6.92
C LYS A 51 -2.06 -8.92 5.73
N SER A 52 -1.71 -9.45 4.55
CA SER A 52 -1.48 -8.68 3.33
C SER A 52 -2.69 -7.83 2.90
N ALA A 53 -3.86 -8.42 2.64
CA ALA A 53 -5.02 -7.68 2.14
C ALA A 53 -5.51 -6.60 3.12
N PRO A 54 -5.73 -6.88 4.43
CA PRO A 54 -6.18 -5.85 5.35
C PRO A 54 -5.12 -4.77 5.63
N SER A 55 -3.83 -5.12 5.65
CA SER A 55 -2.76 -4.12 5.74
C SER A 55 -2.78 -3.18 4.54
N ARG A 56 -2.90 -3.73 3.33
CA ARG A 56 -3.00 -2.95 2.09
C ARG A 56 -4.29 -2.12 2.03
N ALA A 57 -5.41 -2.65 2.53
CA ALA A 57 -6.65 -1.87 2.65
C ALA A 57 -6.48 -0.65 3.58
N SER A 58 -5.78 -0.84 4.70
CA SER A 58 -5.46 0.25 5.61
C SER A 58 -4.54 1.30 4.98
N LEU A 59 -3.52 0.86 4.23
CA LEU A 59 -2.65 1.76 3.46
C LEU A 59 -3.43 2.58 2.42
N LEU A 60 -4.32 1.94 1.67
CA LEU A 60 -5.10 2.57 0.61
C LEU A 60 -6.12 3.60 1.14
N THR A 61 -6.63 3.40 2.35
CA THR A 61 -7.74 4.20 2.91
C THR A 61 -7.31 5.16 4.02
N GLY A 62 -6.14 4.96 4.63
CA GLY A 62 -5.72 5.65 5.84
C GLY A 62 -6.54 5.27 7.08
N ARG A 63 -7.27 4.15 7.05
CA ARG A 63 -8.13 3.67 8.14
C ARG A 63 -7.55 2.43 8.81
N TYR A 64 -7.86 2.24 10.06
CA TYR A 64 -7.56 0.99 10.75
C TYR A 64 -8.42 -0.17 10.21
N SER A 65 -7.90 -1.38 10.25
CA SER A 65 -8.58 -2.57 9.70
C SER A 65 -9.98 -2.82 10.31
N TRP A 66 -10.19 -2.51 11.59
CA TRP A 66 -11.50 -2.60 12.24
C TRP A 66 -12.55 -1.57 11.74
N GLN A 67 -12.13 -0.55 11.01
CA GLN A 67 -13.00 0.45 10.37
C GLN A 67 -13.39 0.06 8.93
N LEU A 68 -12.88 -1.04 8.42
CA LEU A 68 -12.97 -1.43 7.02
C LEU A 68 -13.94 -2.61 6.79
N GLY A 69 -14.75 -2.98 7.81
CA GLY A 69 -15.69 -4.07 7.70
C GLY A 69 -15.00 -5.37 7.24
N GLU A 70 -15.49 -5.98 6.17
CA GLU A 70 -14.92 -7.23 5.65
C GLU A 70 -13.47 -7.09 5.18
N ALA A 71 -13.05 -5.90 4.69
CA ALA A 71 -11.68 -5.65 4.27
C ALA A 71 -10.66 -5.64 5.41
N GLY A 72 -11.11 -5.80 6.65
CA GLY A 72 -10.27 -6.13 7.80
C GLY A 72 -9.70 -7.55 7.79
N ASN A 73 -9.99 -8.38 6.78
CA ASN A 73 -9.50 -9.75 6.66
C ASN A 73 -9.12 -10.11 5.21
N HIS A 74 -8.64 -11.35 5.00
CA HIS A 74 -8.36 -11.92 3.68
C HIS A 74 -9.62 -12.44 2.99
N ILE A 75 -9.56 -12.52 1.64
CA ILE A 75 -10.61 -13.12 0.79
C ILE A 75 -11.98 -12.49 1.11
N CYS A 76 -12.02 -11.19 1.09
CA CYS A 76 -13.18 -10.39 1.46
C CYS A 76 -13.61 -9.49 0.31
N HIS A 77 -14.75 -8.82 0.48
CA HIS A 77 -15.16 -7.71 -0.37
C HIS A 77 -14.60 -6.40 0.18
N PHE A 78 -14.00 -5.60 -0.71
CA PHE A 78 -13.61 -4.24 -0.35
C PHE A 78 -14.86 -3.35 -0.31
N PRO A 79 -15.09 -2.56 0.74
CA PRO A 79 -16.26 -1.68 0.83
C PRO A 79 -16.30 -0.67 -0.33
N GLU A 80 -17.43 -0.63 -1.05
CA GLU A 80 -17.57 0.20 -2.25
C GLU A 80 -17.69 1.69 -1.93
N ASP A 81 -18.18 2.03 -0.75
CA ASP A 81 -18.37 3.38 -0.23
C ASP A 81 -17.08 4.01 0.32
N ILE A 82 -16.01 3.22 0.46
CA ILE A 82 -14.73 3.72 0.97
C ILE A 82 -13.79 4.05 -0.19
N LYS A 83 -13.51 5.35 -0.32
CA LYS A 83 -12.55 5.86 -1.30
C LYS A 83 -11.11 5.53 -0.90
N VAL A 84 -10.27 5.20 -1.88
CA VAL A 84 -8.83 4.98 -1.71
C VAL A 84 -8.01 6.16 -2.22
N PHE A 85 -6.77 6.32 -1.72
CA PHE A 85 -5.94 7.46 -2.10
C PHE A 85 -5.56 7.47 -3.59
N THR A 86 -5.46 6.32 -4.20
CA THR A 86 -5.20 6.15 -5.65
C THR A 86 -6.31 6.79 -6.48
N GLU A 87 -7.58 6.55 -6.14
CA GLU A 87 -8.72 7.20 -6.79
C GLU A 87 -8.70 8.73 -6.60
N ALA A 88 -8.28 9.21 -5.44
CA ALA A 88 -8.13 10.65 -5.19
C ALA A 88 -6.99 11.27 -6.03
N LEU A 89 -5.93 10.51 -6.28
CA LEU A 89 -4.85 10.94 -7.16
C LEU A 89 -5.31 10.98 -8.62
N GLU A 90 -6.04 9.97 -9.10
CA GLU A 90 -6.63 9.96 -10.45
C GLU A 90 -7.56 11.17 -10.67
N GLU A 91 -8.45 11.45 -9.72
CA GLU A 91 -9.31 12.65 -9.76
C GLU A 91 -8.51 13.96 -9.77
N ALA A 92 -7.34 13.96 -9.14
CA ALA A 92 -6.41 15.08 -9.18
C ALA A 92 -5.59 15.13 -10.49
N GLY A 93 -5.79 14.19 -11.42
CA GLY A 93 -5.14 14.14 -12.73
C GLY A 93 -3.75 13.50 -12.72
N TYR A 94 -3.50 12.57 -11.82
CA TYR A 94 -2.37 11.65 -11.90
C TYR A 94 -2.73 10.41 -12.71
N ASP A 95 -1.78 9.91 -13.47
CA ASP A 95 -1.84 8.54 -13.99
C ASP A 95 -1.37 7.61 -12.89
N VAL A 96 -2.24 6.69 -12.45
CA VAL A 96 -1.95 5.74 -11.37
C VAL A 96 -1.88 4.34 -11.94
N ALA A 97 -0.76 3.67 -11.69
CA ALA A 97 -0.54 2.30 -12.12
C ALA A 97 0.18 1.50 -11.04
N PHE A 98 0.14 0.16 -11.15
CA PHE A 98 0.91 -0.71 -10.28
C PHE A 98 1.56 -1.85 -11.07
N THR A 99 2.58 -2.43 -10.48
CA THR A 99 3.18 -3.68 -10.97
C THR A 99 3.37 -4.66 -9.82
N GLY A 100 3.33 -5.95 -10.11
CA GLY A 100 3.40 -6.99 -9.10
C GLY A 100 2.09 -7.16 -8.33
N LYS A 101 2.12 -7.00 -7.02
CA LYS A 101 0.95 -7.22 -6.16
C LYS A 101 0.28 -5.91 -5.76
N GLY A 102 -0.92 -5.67 -6.28
CA GLY A 102 -1.82 -4.62 -5.82
C GLY A 102 -2.56 -5.01 -4.52
N TRP A 103 -3.84 -4.62 -4.38
CA TRP A 103 -4.65 -5.11 -3.27
C TRP A 103 -5.17 -6.53 -3.55
N ALA A 104 -4.75 -7.48 -2.74
CA ALA A 104 -5.11 -8.91 -2.82
C ALA A 104 -4.77 -9.62 -1.50
N PRO A 105 -5.37 -10.82 -1.22
CA PRO A 105 -6.46 -11.45 -1.98
C PRO A 105 -7.83 -10.92 -1.56
N GLY A 106 -8.75 -10.79 -2.52
CA GLY A 106 -10.12 -10.36 -2.27
C GLY A 106 -10.82 -9.86 -3.52
N ASN A 107 -12.06 -9.43 -3.36
CA ASN A 107 -12.86 -8.80 -4.40
C ASN A 107 -12.86 -7.27 -4.18
N PRO A 108 -12.30 -6.49 -5.12
CA PRO A 108 -12.23 -5.02 -4.97
C PRO A 108 -13.59 -4.32 -5.15
N GLY A 109 -14.64 -5.06 -5.49
CA GLY A 109 -15.94 -4.48 -5.82
C GLY A 109 -16.02 -3.93 -7.24
N MET A 110 -17.09 -3.18 -7.48
CA MET A 110 -17.38 -2.55 -8.77
C MET A 110 -17.39 -1.02 -8.62
N LYS A 111 -17.01 -0.33 -9.68
CA LYS A 111 -17.17 1.13 -9.81
C LYS A 111 -17.56 1.45 -11.26
N ASP A 112 -18.64 2.19 -11.44
CA ASP A 112 -19.15 2.58 -12.77
C ASP A 112 -19.35 1.40 -13.73
N GLY A 113 -19.83 0.26 -13.21
CA GLY A 113 -20.09 -0.96 -13.97
C GLY A 113 -18.83 -1.77 -14.35
N ARG A 114 -17.66 -1.40 -13.85
CA ARG A 114 -16.38 -2.10 -14.07
C ARG A 114 -15.78 -2.59 -12.76
N LYS A 115 -14.94 -3.61 -12.85
CA LYS A 115 -14.15 -4.06 -11.69
C LYS A 115 -13.28 -2.90 -11.20
N ARG A 116 -13.40 -2.59 -9.92
CA ARG A 116 -12.67 -1.48 -9.29
C ARG A 116 -11.17 -1.73 -9.29
N GLN A 117 -10.40 -0.71 -9.63
CA GLN A 117 -8.94 -0.75 -9.66
C GLN A 117 -8.38 0.00 -8.43
N LEU A 118 -8.31 -0.69 -7.29
CA LEU A 118 -7.92 -0.08 -6.01
C LEU A 118 -6.47 0.45 -5.98
N THR A 119 -5.63 0.01 -6.90
CA THR A 119 -4.21 0.38 -6.99
C THR A 119 -3.82 1.00 -8.33
N GLY A 120 -4.81 1.39 -9.14
CA GLY A 120 -4.61 1.85 -10.50
C GLY A 120 -4.59 0.71 -11.52
N GLU A 121 -4.23 1.03 -12.75
CA GLU A 121 -4.12 0.05 -13.84
C GLU A 121 -2.85 -0.81 -13.72
N ALA A 122 -2.89 -2.08 -14.21
CA ALA A 122 -1.79 -3.02 -14.16
C ALA A 122 -0.90 -2.94 -15.41
#